data_c4990cd5a7fe281e87dc3da54aedb34d
#
_entry.id   c4990cd5a7fe281e87dc3da54aedb34d
#
_cell.length_a   1.000
_cell.length_b   1.000
_cell.length_c   1.000
_cell.angle_alpha   90.00
_cell.angle_beta   90.00
_cell.angle_gamma   90.00
#
_symmetry.space_group_name_H-M   'P 1'
#
loop_
_entity.id
_entity.type
_entity.pdbx_description
1 polymer ?
#
loop_
_entity_poly.entity_id
_entity_poly.type
_entity_poly.pdbx_seq_one_letter_code
_entity_poly.pdbx_strand_id
1 'polypeptide(L)'
;MVAELVAEGRLRLVDGTLVSCANYPGCASHSHFAGHASYGYCPSKSEFVWGMRLVLIADRKGVPVGYDLVGPKTGEEREAALALASAQAGSVLFADGGFWGRELDASLELIDVELVTPAKHKLGERPASEIAKARIRLVIESVFSNLKLQMRLERHLAKTLAGLVQRIAQRLLALTLGVFLNALIGRPARALAAYDGR
;
A
#
# COMPACT_ATOMS: atom_id res chain seq x y z
N MET A 1 6.77 20.81 11.31
CA MET A 1 6.97 20.01 10.08
C MET A 1 5.92 18.92 9.91
N VAL A 2 5.96 17.74 10.60
CA VAL A 2 4.95 16.68 10.39
C VAL A 2 3.50 17.15 10.64
N ALA A 3 3.26 17.94 11.68
CA ALA A 3 1.93 18.48 11.98
C ALA A 3 1.41 19.45 10.91
N GLU A 4 2.28 20.23 10.32
CA GLU A 4 1.96 21.16 9.21
C GLU A 4 1.61 20.40 7.93
N LEU A 5 2.40 19.39 7.55
CA LEU A 5 2.13 18.55 6.39
C LEU A 5 0.78 17.81 6.49
N VAL A 6 0.43 17.40 7.72
CA VAL A 6 -0.86 16.78 8.01
C VAL A 6 -2.01 17.78 7.88
N ALA A 7 -1.80 19.04 8.33
CA ALA A 7 -2.82 20.10 8.25
C ALA A 7 -3.06 20.53 6.79
N GLU A 8 -2.03 20.59 5.97
CA GLU A 8 -2.11 21.00 4.56
C GLU A 8 -2.66 19.93 3.61
N GLY A 9 -2.93 18.72 4.09
CA GLY A 9 -3.42 17.63 3.24
C GLY A 9 -2.40 17.09 2.23
N ARG A 10 -1.13 17.49 2.36
CA ARG A 10 -0.02 17.11 1.45
C ARG A 10 0.57 15.74 1.74
N LEU A 11 0.24 15.15 2.87
CA LEU A 11 0.78 13.85 3.27
C LEU A 11 0.16 12.72 2.46
N ARG A 12 1.01 11.91 1.85
CA ARG A 12 0.69 10.65 1.16
C ARG A 12 1.47 9.52 1.82
N LEU A 13 0.88 8.34 1.82
CA LEU A 13 1.49 7.12 2.35
C LEU A 13 1.57 6.11 1.24
N VAL A 14 2.74 5.50 1.04
CA VAL A 14 2.92 4.42 0.07
C VAL A 14 3.39 3.16 0.77
N ASP A 15 2.85 2.05 0.35
CA ASP A 15 3.29 0.72 0.79
C ASP A 15 2.82 -0.31 -0.24
N GLY A 16 3.39 -1.52 -0.18
CA GLY A 16 3.07 -2.62 -1.08
C GLY A 16 2.71 -3.90 -0.33
N THR A 17 1.78 -4.66 -0.88
CA THR A 17 1.44 -5.97 -0.35
C THR A 17 1.38 -7.03 -1.43
N LEU A 18 1.85 -8.25 -1.13
CA LEU A 18 1.73 -9.38 -2.04
C LEU A 18 0.28 -9.88 -2.12
N VAL A 19 -0.17 -10.13 -3.34
CA VAL A 19 -1.45 -10.71 -3.67
C VAL A 19 -1.17 -12.05 -4.35
N SER A 20 -1.50 -13.15 -3.68
CA SER A 20 -1.25 -14.51 -4.16
C SER A 20 -2.13 -14.82 -5.38
N CYS A 21 -1.51 -15.28 -6.47
CA CYS A 21 -2.20 -15.70 -7.70
C CYS A 21 -2.32 -17.23 -7.82
N ALA A 22 -1.59 -18.00 -7.01
CA ALA A 22 -1.69 -19.44 -6.93
C ALA A 22 -1.33 -19.95 -5.54
N ASN A 23 -1.96 -21.06 -5.15
CA ASN A 23 -1.79 -21.67 -3.83
C ASN A 23 -0.78 -22.81 -3.80
N TYR A 24 -0.30 -23.28 -4.97
CA TYR A 24 0.69 -24.34 -5.06
C TYR A 24 1.59 -24.18 -6.30
N PRO A 25 2.84 -24.64 -6.26
CA PRO A 25 3.83 -24.38 -7.30
C PRO A 25 3.43 -24.83 -8.72
N GLY A 26 2.73 -25.95 -8.85
CA GLY A 26 2.27 -26.46 -10.14
C GLY A 26 1.25 -25.58 -10.89
N CYS A 27 0.61 -24.65 -10.18
CA CYS A 27 -0.31 -23.68 -10.81
C CYS A 27 0.41 -22.63 -11.66
N ALA A 28 1.65 -22.31 -11.34
CA ALA A 28 2.35 -21.18 -11.95
C ALA A 28 2.51 -21.31 -13.47
N SER A 29 2.84 -22.51 -13.96
CA SER A 29 3.08 -22.78 -15.39
C SER A 29 1.81 -22.82 -16.24
N HIS A 30 0.66 -23.12 -15.64
CA HIS A 30 -0.63 -23.27 -16.34
C HIS A 30 -1.62 -22.14 -16.03
N SER A 31 -1.20 -21.15 -15.24
CA SER A 31 -2.04 -20.03 -14.85
C SER A 31 -2.09 -18.96 -15.94
N HIS A 32 -3.25 -18.33 -16.12
CA HIS A 32 -3.39 -17.10 -16.92
C HIS A 32 -2.65 -15.89 -16.34
N PHE A 33 -2.00 -16.04 -15.18
CA PHE A 33 -1.08 -15.06 -14.61
C PHE A 33 0.38 -15.29 -15.03
N ALA A 34 0.69 -16.37 -15.78
CA ALA A 34 2.02 -16.60 -16.32
C ALA A 34 2.50 -15.40 -17.15
N GLY A 35 3.75 -14.98 -16.94
CA GLY A 35 4.30 -13.76 -17.55
C GLY A 35 4.01 -12.45 -16.79
N HIS A 36 3.07 -12.45 -15.85
CA HIS A 36 2.76 -11.28 -14.98
C HIS A 36 3.11 -11.53 -13.52
N ALA A 37 2.80 -12.72 -13.02
CA ALA A 37 3.11 -13.09 -11.64
C ALA A 37 4.46 -13.79 -11.54
N SER A 38 5.14 -13.62 -10.41
CA SER A 38 6.36 -14.34 -10.08
C SER A 38 6.46 -14.58 -8.56
N TYR A 39 7.55 -15.24 -8.09
CA TYR A 39 7.75 -15.49 -6.68
C TYR A 39 8.27 -14.23 -5.99
N GLY A 40 7.61 -13.82 -4.90
CA GLY A 40 8.05 -12.79 -3.97
C GLY A 40 8.07 -13.30 -2.54
N TYR A 41 9.02 -12.85 -1.75
CA TYR A 41 9.07 -13.19 -0.33
C TYR A 41 8.07 -12.37 0.47
N CYS A 42 7.25 -13.03 1.29
CA CYS A 42 6.29 -12.42 2.19
C CYS A 42 6.82 -12.49 3.63
N PRO A 43 7.41 -11.40 4.19
CA PRO A 43 7.99 -11.41 5.52
C PRO A 43 7.00 -11.77 6.63
N SER A 44 5.75 -11.32 6.52
CA SER A 44 4.71 -11.57 7.52
C SER A 44 4.27 -13.03 7.62
N LYS A 45 4.51 -13.83 6.57
CA LYS A 45 4.19 -15.26 6.52
C LYS A 45 5.46 -16.14 6.51
N SER A 46 6.65 -15.51 6.40
CA SER A 46 7.94 -16.19 6.25
C SER A 46 7.96 -17.20 5.10
N GLU A 47 7.28 -16.90 3.99
CA GLU A 47 7.15 -17.80 2.84
C GLU A 47 7.31 -17.07 1.50
N PHE A 48 7.66 -17.81 0.45
CA PHE A 48 7.59 -17.33 -0.91
C PHE A 48 6.19 -17.52 -1.47
N VAL A 49 5.61 -16.44 -1.97
CA VAL A 49 4.28 -16.40 -2.57
C VAL A 49 4.43 -16.16 -4.07
N TRP A 50 3.80 -17.01 -4.89
CA TRP A 50 3.67 -16.76 -6.32
C TRP A 50 2.48 -15.83 -6.57
N GLY A 51 2.77 -14.62 -7.05
CA GLY A 51 1.73 -13.61 -7.18
C GLY A 51 2.24 -12.31 -7.75
N MET A 52 1.51 -11.26 -7.49
CA MET A 52 1.80 -9.88 -7.86
C MET A 52 1.83 -9.00 -6.63
N ARG A 53 2.41 -7.82 -6.73
CA ARG A 53 2.43 -6.83 -5.66
C ARG A 53 1.44 -5.71 -5.97
N LEU A 54 0.52 -5.48 -5.08
CA LEU A 54 -0.32 -4.29 -5.06
C LEU A 54 0.45 -3.18 -4.37
N VAL A 55 0.83 -2.14 -5.12
CA VAL A 55 1.38 -0.89 -4.59
C VAL A 55 0.24 0.11 -4.47
N LEU A 56 0.14 0.78 -3.33
CA LEU A 56 -0.95 1.68 -3.01
C LEU A 56 -0.43 2.98 -2.44
N ILE A 57 -0.90 4.11 -2.97
CA ILE A 57 -0.77 5.41 -2.32
C ILE A 57 -2.11 5.77 -1.68
N ALA A 58 -2.09 6.14 -0.41
CA ALA A 58 -3.26 6.59 0.32
C ALA A 58 -3.03 7.98 0.94
N ASP A 59 -4.11 8.70 1.21
CA ASP A 59 -4.06 9.92 2.00
C ASP A 59 -3.96 9.60 3.50
N ARG A 60 -3.87 10.64 4.34
CA ARG A 60 -3.79 10.51 5.81
C ARG A 60 -5.03 9.88 6.46
N LYS A 61 -6.17 9.87 5.79
CA LYS A 61 -7.39 9.21 6.27
C LYS A 61 -7.43 7.73 5.88
N GLY A 62 -6.54 7.32 4.98
CA GLY A 62 -6.47 5.99 4.42
C GLY A 62 -7.33 5.82 3.17
N VAL A 63 -7.70 6.92 2.51
CA VAL A 63 -8.37 6.89 1.21
C VAL A 63 -7.35 6.59 0.13
N PRO A 64 -7.52 5.54 -0.68
CA PRO A 64 -6.69 5.28 -1.85
C PRO A 64 -6.74 6.44 -2.85
N VAL A 65 -5.56 6.95 -3.23
CA VAL A 65 -5.42 8.01 -4.25
C VAL A 65 -4.70 7.54 -5.50
N GLY A 66 -4.04 6.38 -5.43
CA GLY A 66 -3.40 5.73 -6.57
C GLY A 66 -3.04 4.29 -6.23
N TYR A 67 -3.06 3.41 -7.21
CA TYR A 67 -2.62 2.02 -7.05
C TYR A 67 -2.10 1.46 -8.36
N ASP A 68 -1.21 0.48 -8.25
CA ASP A 68 -0.72 -0.31 -9.37
C ASP A 68 -0.52 -1.78 -8.95
N LEU A 69 -0.51 -2.66 -9.92
CA LEU A 69 -0.33 -4.10 -9.74
C LEU A 69 0.85 -4.55 -10.58
N VAL A 70 1.97 -4.80 -9.92
CA VAL A 70 3.26 -5.08 -10.54
C VAL A 70 3.82 -6.44 -10.12
N GLY A 71 4.91 -6.86 -10.70
CA GLY A 71 5.65 -8.02 -10.22
C GLY A 71 6.12 -7.83 -8.77
N PRO A 72 6.43 -8.92 -8.05
CA PRO A 72 6.66 -8.88 -6.60
C PRO A 72 8.07 -8.40 -6.22
N LYS A 73 8.92 -8.03 -7.16
CA LYS A 73 10.29 -7.58 -6.90
C LYS A 73 10.32 -6.15 -6.38
N THR A 74 11.29 -5.86 -5.50
CA THR A 74 11.44 -4.53 -4.88
C THR A 74 11.69 -3.41 -5.91
N GLY A 75 12.41 -3.68 -7.01
CA GLY A 75 12.62 -2.70 -8.09
C GLY A 75 11.30 -2.28 -8.72
N GLU A 76 10.47 -3.24 -9.10
CA GLU A 76 9.15 -3.00 -9.70
C GLU A 76 8.21 -2.23 -8.75
N GLU A 77 8.29 -2.51 -7.45
CA GLU A 77 7.54 -1.77 -6.42
C GLU A 77 7.94 -0.29 -6.35
N ARG A 78 9.24 0.02 -6.45
CA ARG A 78 9.74 1.40 -6.44
C ARG A 78 9.38 2.15 -7.71
N GLU A 79 9.47 1.50 -8.87
CA GLU A 79 9.04 2.06 -10.16
C GLU A 79 7.55 2.39 -10.15
N ALA A 80 6.72 1.49 -9.64
CA ALA A 80 5.29 1.73 -9.48
C ALA A 80 5.00 2.88 -8.52
N ALA A 81 5.71 2.95 -7.39
CA ALA A 81 5.56 4.05 -6.44
C ALA A 81 5.92 5.41 -7.07
N LEU A 82 7.00 5.48 -7.87
CA LEU A 82 7.40 6.68 -8.60
C LEU A 82 6.34 7.08 -9.64
N ALA A 83 5.86 6.11 -10.43
CA ALA A 83 4.82 6.36 -11.43
C ALA A 83 3.53 6.88 -10.80
N LEU A 84 3.09 6.31 -9.68
CA LEU A 84 1.91 6.77 -8.94
C LEU A 84 2.12 8.13 -8.29
N ALA A 85 3.33 8.41 -7.81
CA ALA A 85 3.70 9.68 -7.17
C ALA A 85 3.71 10.85 -8.17
N SER A 86 3.88 10.60 -9.47
CA SER A 86 3.86 11.65 -10.50
C SER A 86 2.54 12.43 -10.55
N ALA A 87 1.43 11.81 -10.12
CA ALA A 87 0.13 12.47 -9.97
C ALA A 87 -0.05 13.18 -8.62
N GLN A 88 0.99 13.24 -7.77
CA GLN A 88 0.96 13.76 -6.40
C GLN A 88 1.96 14.91 -6.19
N ALA A 89 2.27 15.69 -7.21
CA ALA A 89 3.21 16.82 -7.12
C ALA A 89 2.86 17.76 -5.94
N GLY A 90 3.85 18.31 -5.28
CA GLY A 90 3.71 19.15 -4.09
C GLY A 90 3.41 18.34 -2.82
N SER A 91 3.45 17.01 -2.85
CA SER A 91 3.18 16.17 -1.70
C SER A 91 4.44 15.66 -0.99
N VAL A 92 4.24 15.18 0.24
CA VAL A 92 5.25 14.42 1.00
C VAL A 92 4.81 12.97 1.04
N LEU A 93 5.63 12.10 0.43
CA LEU A 93 5.38 10.67 0.33
C LEU A 93 6.06 9.94 1.49
N PHE A 94 5.26 9.38 2.37
CA PHE A 94 5.72 8.59 3.50
C PHE A 94 5.78 7.11 3.12
N ALA A 95 6.96 6.50 3.21
CA ALA A 95 7.20 5.11 2.83
C ALA A 95 7.91 4.34 3.94
N ASP A 96 7.93 3.01 3.85
CA ASP A 96 8.75 2.20 4.74
C ASP A 96 10.23 2.19 4.33
N GLY A 97 11.09 1.53 5.14
CA GLY A 97 12.53 1.43 4.85
C GLY A 97 12.87 0.65 3.57
N GLY A 98 11.95 -0.09 2.99
CA GLY A 98 12.11 -0.79 1.72
C GLY A 98 12.19 0.16 0.51
N PHE A 99 11.61 1.35 0.63
CA PHE A 99 11.65 2.39 -0.40
C PHE A 99 12.90 3.27 -0.32
N TRP A 100 13.78 3.07 0.65
CA TRP A 100 15.01 3.85 0.75
C TRP A 100 15.93 3.60 -0.47
N GLY A 101 16.37 4.68 -1.12
CA GLY A 101 17.32 4.62 -2.23
C GLY A 101 17.53 5.97 -2.86
N ARG A 102 18.81 6.34 -3.12
CA ARG A 102 19.19 7.64 -3.69
C ARG A 102 18.54 7.90 -5.05
N GLU A 103 18.42 6.88 -5.88
CA GLU A 103 17.82 7.00 -7.22
C GLU A 103 16.33 7.33 -7.15
N LEU A 104 15.58 6.65 -6.26
CA LEU A 104 14.16 6.92 -6.06
C LEU A 104 13.95 8.32 -5.47
N ASP A 105 14.76 8.71 -4.50
CA ASP A 105 14.70 10.00 -3.83
C ASP A 105 14.92 11.14 -4.85
N ALA A 106 16.01 11.07 -5.63
CA ALA A 106 16.29 12.04 -6.69
C ALA A 106 15.19 12.09 -7.77
N SER A 107 14.61 10.93 -8.14
CA SER A 107 13.53 10.89 -9.13
C SER A 107 12.24 11.52 -8.62
N LEU A 108 11.93 11.35 -7.32
CA LEU A 108 10.78 11.97 -6.68
C LEU A 108 10.94 13.48 -6.53
N GLU A 109 12.15 13.96 -6.20
CA GLU A 109 12.46 15.40 -6.16
C GLU A 109 12.22 16.09 -7.51
N LEU A 110 12.57 15.42 -8.63
CA LEU A 110 12.33 15.95 -9.98
C LEU A 110 10.84 16.19 -10.31
N ILE A 111 9.95 15.50 -9.63
CA ILE A 111 8.48 15.63 -9.80
C ILE A 111 7.83 16.38 -8.64
N ASP A 112 8.59 17.12 -7.84
CA ASP A 112 8.12 17.88 -6.69
C ASP A 112 7.43 17.01 -5.63
N VAL A 113 8.01 15.85 -5.31
CA VAL A 113 7.57 14.95 -4.25
C VAL A 113 8.72 14.67 -3.28
N GLU A 114 8.54 15.03 -2.02
CA GLU A 114 9.51 14.76 -0.94
C GLU A 114 9.31 13.34 -0.40
N LEU A 115 10.36 12.49 -0.40
CA LEU A 115 10.32 11.16 0.18
C LEU A 115 10.74 11.19 1.66
N VAL A 116 9.91 10.65 2.53
CA VAL A 116 10.21 10.50 3.96
C VAL A 116 10.14 9.03 4.36
N THR A 117 11.29 8.47 4.74
CA THR A 117 11.40 7.12 5.29
C THR A 117 11.81 7.14 6.76
N PRO A 118 11.44 6.12 7.57
CA PRO A 118 11.91 6.01 8.94
C PRO A 118 13.44 5.81 8.98
N ALA A 119 14.10 6.55 9.87
CA ALA A 119 15.53 6.33 10.10
C ALA A 119 15.75 5.00 10.85
N LYS A 120 16.86 4.33 10.53
CA LYS A 120 17.29 3.13 11.29
C LYS A 120 17.88 3.59 12.61
N HIS A 121 17.22 3.33 13.73
CA HIS A 121 17.70 3.61 15.07
C HIS A 121 18.17 2.33 15.80
N LYS A 122 19.15 2.48 16.68
CA LYS A 122 19.53 1.43 17.62
C LYS A 122 18.39 1.20 18.63
N LEU A 123 18.26 -0.03 19.11
CA LEU A 123 17.25 -0.40 20.09
C LEU A 123 17.38 0.49 21.35
N GLY A 124 16.32 1.23 21.71
CA GLY A 124 16.28 2.09 22.91
C GLY A 124 16.26 3.61 22.62
N GLU A 125 16.68 4.07 21.43
CA GLU A 125 16.74 5.49 21.09
C GLU A 125 15.70 5.83 20.02
N ARG A 126 14.46 6.11 20.41
CA ARG A 126 13.43 6.60 19.47
C ARG A 126 13.07 8.05 19.80
N PRO A 127 13.56 9.03 19.03
CA PRO A 127 13.15 10.42 19.20
C PRO A 127 11.64 10.60 18.95
N ALA A 128 11.04 11.64 19.53
CA ALA A 128 9.60 11.90 19.38
C ALA A 128 9.13 12.01 17.93
N SER A 129 9.99 12.49 17.03
CA SER A 129 9.75 12.52 15.59
C SER A 129 9.52 11.14 14.98
N GLU A 130 10.26 10.12 15.42
CA GLU A 130 10.12 8.75 14.94
C GLU A 130 8.86 8.07 15.49
N ILE A 131 8.41 8.44 16.69
CA ILE A 131 7.12 8.00 17.23
C ILE A 131 5.98 8.58 16.39
N ALA A 132 6.07 9.84 15.98
CA ALA A 132 5.08 10.47 15.09
C ALA A 132 5.06 9.75 13.72
N LYS A 133 6.21 9.46 13.16
CA LYS A 133 6.35 8.69 11.90
C LYS A 133 5.74 7.30 12.02
N ALA A 134 5.98 6.58 13.11
CA ALA A 134 5.40 5.26 13.34
C ALA A 134 3.85 5.32 13.40
N ARG A 135 3.26 6.34 14.02
CA ARG A 135 1.81 6.54 14.04
C ARG A 135 1.21 6.79 12.64
N ILE A 136 1.91 7.54 11.82
CA ILE A 136 1.50 7.79 10.42
C ILE A 136 1.50 6.48 9.65
N ARG A 137 2.53 5.64 9.82
CA ARG A 137 2.63 4.33 9.18
C ARG A 137 1.46 3.40 9.53
N LEU A 138 0.95 3.44 10.75
CA LEU A 138 -0.23 2.66 11.16
C LEU A 138 -1.47 2.94 10.29
N VAL A 139 -1.52 4.06 9.59
CA VAL A 139 -2.63 4.36 8.67
C VAL A 139 -2.60 3.42 7.49
N ILE A 140 -1.47 3.30 6.77
CA ILE A 140 -1.39 2.44 5.59
C ILE A 140 -1.44 0.96 5.98
N GLU A 141 -0.87 0.57 7.12
CA GLU A 141 -0.99 -0.77 7.67
C GLU A 141 -2.47 -1.13 7.96
N SER A 142 -3.24 -0.19 8.50
CA SER A 142 -4.68 -0.34 8.73
C SER A 142 -5.47 -0.45 7.42
N VAL A 143 -5.08 0.27 6.36
CA VAL A 143 -5.66 0.15 5.02
C VAL A 143 -5.49 -1.27 4.50
N PHE A 144 -4.27 -1.81 4.51
CA PHE A 144 -4.02 -3.18 4.07
C PHE A 144 -4.69 -4.22 4.97
N SER A 145 -4.76 -3.99 6.27
CA SER A 145 -5.52 -4.84 7.20
C SER A 145 -6.99 -4.92 6.80
N ASN A 146 -7.65 -3.80 6.53
CA ASN A 146 -9.03 -3.78 6.05
C ASN A 146 -9.19 -4.51 4.72
N LEU A 147 -8.30 -4.26 3.76
CA LEU A 147 -8.34 -4.94 2.46
C LEU A 147 -8.19 -6.47 2.60
N LYS A 148 -7.29 -6.94 3.47
CA LYS A 148 -7.04 -8.37 3.68
C LYS A 148 -8.14 -9.05 4.50
N LEU A 149 -8.52 -8.46 5.63
CA LEU A 149 -9.41 -9.08 6.61
C LEU A 149 -10.88 -8.85 6.28
N GLN A 150 -11.30 -7.59 6.07
CA GLN A 150 -12.70 -7.25 5.83
C GLN A 150 -13.11 -7.52 4.37
N MET A 151 -12.23 -7.19 3.42
CA MET A 151 -12.54 -7.28 1.98
C MET A 151 -11.93 -8.51 1.31
N ARG A 152 -11.28 -9.39 2.07
CA ARG A 152 -10.72 -10.67 1.62
C ARG A 152 -9.83 -10.52 0.37
N LEU A 153 -8.88 -9.57 0.40
CA LEU A 153 -7.97 -9.32 -0.72
C LEU A 153 -7.21 -10.58 -1.15
N GLU A 154 -6.76 -11.39 -0.19
CA GLU A 154 -6.03 -12.63 -0.44
C GLU A 154 -6.92 -13.77 -1.01
N ARG A 155 -8.25 -13.62 -0.96
CA ARG A 155 -9.22 -14.57 -1.53
C ARG A 155 -10.01 -13.93 -2.67
N HIS A 156 -9.30 -13.30 -3.60
CA HIS A 156 -9.91 -12.57 -4.70
C HIS A 156 -10.62 -13.45 -5.74
N LEU A 157 -10.30 -14.75 -5.82
CA LEU A 157 -10.90 -15.74 -6.74
C LEU A 157 -10.78 -15.36 -8.24
N ALA A 158 -9.90 -14.42 -8.59
CA ALA A 158 -9.63 -14.08 -9.97
C ALA A 158 -8.79 -15.19 -10.63
N LYS A 159 -9.06 -15.46 -11.89
CA LYS A 159 -8.32 -16.44 -12.71
C LYS A 159 -7.49 -15.80 -13.82
N THR A 160 -7.70 -14.50 -14.07
CA THR A 160 -7.00 -13.71 -15.09
C THR A 160 -6.52 -12.40 -14.53
N LEU A 161 -5.52 -11.77 -15.17
CA LEU A 161 -5.02 -10.45 -14.77
C LEU A 161 -6.14 -9.39 -14.77
N ALA A 162 -6.94 -9.30 -15.82
CA ALA A 162 -8.06 -8.36 -15.89
C ALA A 162 -9.08 -8.60 -14.78
N GLY A 163 -9.38 -9.85 -14.47
CA GLY A 163 -10.24 -10.20 -13.32
C GLY A 163 -9.64 -9.80 -11.99
N LEU A 164 -8.31 -9.93 -11.80
CA LEU A 164 -7.63 -9.50 -10.58
C LEU A 164 -7.68 -7.98 -10.42
N VAL A 165 -7.35 -7.23 -11.46
CA VAL A 165 -7.43 -5.76 -11.48
C VAL A 165 -8.84 -5.30 -11.12
N GLN A 166 -9.87 -5.87 -11.74
CA GLN A 166 -11.27 -5.57 -11.42
C GLN A 166 -11.60 -5.85 -9.95
N ARG A 167 -11.17 -7.00 -9.41
CA ARG A 167 -11.42 -7.38 -8.01
C ARG A 167 -10.72 -6.46 -7.03
N ILE A 168 -9.51 -5.99 -7.36
CA ILE A 168 -8.78 -5.01 -6.55
C ILE A 168 -9.50 -3.67 -6.59
N ALA A 169 -9.85 -3.15 -7.77
CA ALA A 169 -10.58 -1.89 -7.94
C ALA A 169 -11.90 -1.86 -7.14
N GLN A 170 -12.67 -2.95 -7.16
CA GLN A 170 -13.90 -3.09 -6.37
C GLN A 170 -13.63 -2.96 -4.86
N ARG A 171 -12.54 -3.55 -4.35
CA ARG A 171 -12.17 -3.47 -2.94
C ARG A 171 -11.70 -2.09 -2.54
N LEU A 172 -10.90 -1.44 -3.38
CA LEU A 172 -10.46 -0.07 -3.14
C LEU A 172 -11.63 0.90 -3.14
N LEU A 173 -12.59 0.72 -4.06
CA LEU A 173 -13.83 1.50 -4.06
C LEU A 173 -14.65 1.26 -2.79
N ALA A 174 -14.82 0.02 -2.37
CA ALA A 174 -15.55 -0.32 -1.14
C ALA A 174 -14.87 0.29 0.11
N LEU A 175 -13.53 0.24 0.17
CA LEU A 175 -12.75 0.90 1.23
C LEU A 175 -13.02 2.42 1.24
N THR A 176 -12.92 3.07 0.07
CA THR A 176 -13.14 4.51 -0.08
C THR A 176 -14.54 4.90 0.36
N LEU A 177 -15.55 4.15 -0.07
CA LEU A 177 -16.96 4.38 0.34
C LEU A 177 -17.14 4.18 1.85
N GLY A 178 -16.53 3.15 2.44
CA GLY A 178 -16.60 2.92 3.89
C GLY A 178 -15.96 4.05 4.69
N VAL A 179 -14.79 4.55 4.25
CA VAL A 179 -14.15 5.71 4.87
C VAL A 179 -15.02 6.97 4.75
N PHE A 180 -15.62 7.18 3.59
CA PHE A 180 -16.54 8.30 3.35
C PHE A 180 -17.79 8.23 4.23
N LEU A 181 -18.45 7.07 4.29
CA LEU A 181 -19.62 6.85 5.16
C LEU A 181 -19.29 7.06 6.63
N ASN A 182 -18.15 6.54 7.10
CA ASN A 182 -17.69 6.77 8.46
C ASN A 182 -17.49 8.26 8.76
N ALA A 183 -16.96 9.03 7.80
CA ALA A 183 -16.81 10.48 7.95
C ALA A 183 -18.16 11.20 8.08
N LEU A 184 -19.19 10.79 7.30
CA LEU A 184 -20.53 11.35 7.37
C LEU A 184 -21.22 11.13 8.72
N ILE A 185 -20.98 9.99 9.36
CA ILE A 185 -21.64 9.62 10.62
C ILE A 185 -20.73 9.80 11.85
N GLY A 186 -19.59 10.48 11.69
CA GLY A 186 -18.67 10.80 12.79
C GLY A 186 -17.92 9.60 13.38
N ARG A 187 -17.78 8.49 12.63
CA ARG A 187 -17.03 7.31 13.05
C ARG A 187 -15.54 7.42 12.66
N PRO A 188 -14.65 6.69 13.34
CA PRO A 188 -13.25 6.61 12.92
C PRO A 188 -13.15 6.13 11.47
N ALA A 189 -12.37 6.83 10.65
CA ALA A 189 -12.34 6.66 9.18
C ALA A 189 -12.22 5.19 8.71
N ARG A 190 -11.38 4.39 9.36
CA ARG A 190 -11.08 3.01 8.97
C ARG A 190 -11.77 1.94 9.83
N ALA A 191 -12.77 2.30 10.63
CA ALA A 191 -13.56 1.36 11.42
C ALA A 191 -14.59 0.63 10.54
N LEU A 192 -14.12 -0.22 9.61
CA LEU A 192 -14.94 -0.87 8.59
C LEU A 192 -15.58 -2.19 9.05
N ALA A 193 -15.10 -2.77 10.16
CA ALA A 193 -15.69 -4.00 10.71
C ALA A 193 -17.20 -3.87 11.02
N ALA A 194 -17.69 -2.65 11.24
CA ALA A 194 -19.10 -2.36 11.46
C ALA A 194 -20.01 -2.66 10.24
N TYR A 195 -19.40 -2.85 9.05
CA TYR A 195 -20.15 -3.10 7.80
C TYR A 195 -20.08 -4.55 7.33
N ASP A 196 -19.45 -5.45 8.08
CA ASP A 196 -19.31 -6.85 7.71
C ASP A 196 -20.49 -7.73 8.17
N GLY A 197 -21.49 -7.15 8.81
CA GLY A 197 -22.70 -7.84 9.25
C GLY A 197 -22.53 -8.67 10.53
N ARG A 198 -21.48 -8.41 11.32
CA ARG A 198 -21.22 -9.05 12.60
C ARG A 198 -21.59 -8.17 13.78
#